data_f0c62abc9bbe91572f8ae1e453b54f2c
#
_entry.id   f0c62abc9bbe91572f8ae1e453b54f2c
#
_cell.length_a   1.000
_cell.length_b   1.000
_cell.length_c   1.000
_cell.angle_alpha   90.00
_cell.angle_beta   90.00
_cell.angle_gamma   90.00
#
_symmetry.space_group_name_H-M   'P 1'
#
loop_
_entity.id
_entity.type
_entity.pdbx_description
1 polymer ?
#
loop_
_entity_poly.entity_id
_entity_poly.type
_entity_poly.pdbx_seq_one_letter_code
_entity_poly.pdbx_strand_id
1 'polypeptide(L)'
;MKIKSIIALVLALVLCTVSFAAFAEDASLQKVLDKKQLILGFDASFPPMGFTDENGDYVGFDIDVAKEVASRLGVELVLQPIDWNAKDLELNSGNIDCIWNGMTVTDERKASMSLSIPYLNNAQVLSVLKDSPIKTIADMAGKTLALQSGSSAAEAVAANADLLASLKTAPVEYSDNALALLDLENGGVDAVALDVIVANYYIAKKNANYRVLDEQLAPEQYAVGFRKDDIALTDAVNKTLIEMSKDGKLAA
;
A
#
# COMPACT_ATOMS: atom_id res chain seq x y z
N MET A 1 -40.37 36.71 -43.08
CA MET A 1 -39.38 35.64 -43.34
C MET A 1 -38.12 35.69 -42.46
N LYS A 2 -37.82 36.79 -41.76
CA LYS A 2 -36.54 36.92 -41.01
C LYS A 2 -36.56 36.36 -39.56
N ILE A 3 -37.70 36.28 -38.90
CA ILE A 3 -37.80 35.83 -37.50
C ILE A 3 -37.71 34.29 -37.38
N LYS A 4 -38.31 33.55 -38.32
CA LYS A 4 -38.23 32.06 -38.32
C LYS A 4 -36.84 31.53 -38.59
N SER A 5 -36.02 32.24 -39.40
CA SER A 5 -34.64 31.88 -39.67
C SER A 5 -33.69 32.16 -38.49
N ILE A 6 -33.96 33.18 -37.70
CA ILE A 6 -33.20 33.52 -36.48
C ILE A 6 -33.47 32.47 -35.39
N ILE A 7 -34.74 32.07 -35.22
CA ILE A 7 -35.11 31.02 -34.24
C ILE A 7 -34.49 29.68 -34.59
N ALA A 8 -34.42 29.31 -35.87
CA ALA A 8 -33.77 28.08 -36.31
C ALA A 8 -32.25 28.12 -36.12
N LEU A 9 -31.62 29.28 -36.28
CA LEU A 9 -30.16 29.45 -36.04
C LEU A 9 -29.80 29.37 -34.54
N VAL A 10 -30.63 29.95 -33.67
CA VAL A 10 -30.46 29.91 -32.20
C VAL A 10 -30.71 28.50 -31.69
N LEU A 11 -31.70 27.76 -32.21
CA LEU A 11 -31.91 26.37 -31.82
C LEU A 11 -30.76 25.45 -32.30
N ALA A 12 -30.17 25.70 -33.48
CA ALA A 12 -29.01 24.93 -33.95
C ALA A 12 -27.75 25.23 -33.10
N LEU A 13 -27.56 26.49 -32.67
CA LEU A 13 -26.45 26.81 -31.75
C LEU A 13 -26.63 26.20 -30.37
N VAL A 14 -27.82 26.14 -29.83
CA VAL A 14 -28.13 25.53 -28.51
C VAL A 14 -27.99 24.00 -28.59
N LEU A 15 -28.36 23.36 -29.74
CA LEU A 15 -28.12 21.93 -29.93
C LEU A 15 -26.62 21.57 -30.07
N CYS A 16 -25.78 22.48 -30.57
CA CYS A 16 -24.32 22.26 -30.65
C CYS A 16 -23.60 22.42 -29.33
N THR A 17 -24.20 23.04 -28.30
CA THR A 17 -23.58 23.19 -26.98
C THR A 17 -23.95 22.10 -25.96
N VAL A 18 -24.85 21.17 -26.32
CA VAL A 18 -25.30 20.06 -25.45
C VAL A 18 -24.51 18.77 -25.66
N SER A 19 -23.53 18.76 -26.54
CA SER A 19 -22.81 17.54 -26.86
C SER A 19 -21.31 17.75 -26.77
N PHE A 20 -20.77 17.75 -25.60
CA PHE A 20 -19.40 17.28 -25.29
C PHE A 20 -19.15 17.50 -23.79
N ALA A 21 -20.01 16.97 -22.92
CA ALA A 21 -19.45 16.29 -21.77
C ALA A 21 -18.94 14.96 -22.33
N ALA A 22 -17.85 14.99 -23.07
CA ALA A 22 -17.04 13.83 -23.26
C ALA A 22 -16.65 13.41 -21.85
N PHE A 23 -17.20 12.31 -21.34
CA PHE A 23 -16.58 11.60 -20.27
C PHE A 23 -15.14 11.43 -20.74
N ALA A 24 -14.20 12.12 -20.10
CA ALA A 24 -12.80 11.91 -20.40
C ALA A 24 -12.58 10.41 -20.21
N GLU A 25 -12.39 9.70 -21.32
CA GLU A 25 -12.12 8.28 -21.30
C GLU A 25 -10.92 8.10 -20.38
N ASP A 26 -11.02 7.20 -19.39
CA ASP A 26 -9.91 6.94 -18.48
C ASP A 26 -8.70 6.44 -19.28
N ALA A 27 -7.73 7.32 -19.45
CA ALA A 27 -6.53 7.07 -20.23
C ALA A 27 -5.37 6.53 -19.34
N SER A 28 -5.63 6.11 -18.11
CA SER A 28 -4.58 5.72 -17.16
C SER A 28 -3.73 4.56 -17.68
N LEU A 29 -4.36 3.51 -18.17
CA LEU A 29 -3.67 2.39 -18.83
C LEU A 29 -2.91 2.86 -20.08
N GLN A 30 -3.55 3.66 -20.95
CA GLN A 30 -2.92 4.10 -22.18
C GLN A 30 -1.67 4.95 -21.93
N LYS A 31 -1.68 5.80 -20.88
CA LYS A 31 -0.48 6.57 -20.47
C LYS A 31 0.69 5.66 -20.11
N VAL A 32 0.45 4.57 -19.39
CA VAL A 32 1.47 3.58 -19.03
C VAL A 32 1.99 2.85 -20.27
N LEU A 33 1.09 2.45 -21.20
CA LEU A 33 1.45 1.79 -22.44
C LEU A 33 2.24 2.70 -23.39
N ASP A 34 1.87 3.98 -23.51
CA ASP A 34 2.54 4.96 -24.39
C ASP A 34 3.96 5.28 -23.91
N LYS A 35 4.13 5.46 -22.59
CA LYS A 35 5.46 5.68 -22.01
C LYS A 35 6.29 4.40 -21.88
N LYS A 36 5.65 3.22 -22.10
CA LYS A 36 6.23 1.87 -21.99
C LYS A 36 6.86 1.57 -20.61
N GLN A 37 6.36 2.21 -19.59
CA GLN A 37 6.86 2.06 -18.22
C GLN A 37 5.70 2.07 -17.23
N LEU A 38 5.78 1.18 -16.22
CA LEU A 38 4.99 1.20 -15.00
C LEU A 38 5.91 1.60 -13.85
N ILE A 39 5.67 2.76 -13.24
CA ILE A 39 6.48 3.27 -12.12
C ILE A 39 5.80 2.86 -10.82
N LEU A 40 6.47 1.97 -10.08
CA LEU A 40 5.99 1.40 -8.83
C LEU A 40 6.68 2.09 -7.64
N GLY A 41 5.91 2.71 -6.77
CA GLY A 41 6.38 3.27 -5.50
C GLY A 41 6.33 2.23 -4.37
N PHE A 42 7.44 2.13 -3.61
CA PHE A 42 7.55 1.17 -2.51
C PHE A 42 8.53 1.64 -1.42
N ASP A 43 8.36 1.14 -0.21
CA ASP A 43 9.32 1.25 0.88
C ASP A 43 10.40 0.18 0.71
N ALA A 44 11.65 0.60 0.45
CA ALA A 44 12.77 -0.31 0.24
C ALA A 44 13.29 -0.99 1.52
N SER A 45 12.58 -0.84 2.64
CA SER A 45 12.87 -1.43 3.96
C SER A 45 11.76 -2.36 4.47
N PHE A 46 10.91 -2.91 3.56
CA PHE A 46 9.72 -3.71 3.91
C PHE A 46 9.82 -5.18 3.45
N PRO A 47 10.78 -5.98 3.97
CA PRO A 47 10.90 -7.38 3.63
C PRO A 47 9.75 -8.21 4.23
N PRO A 48 9.29 -9.28 3.57
CA PRO A 48 9.79 -9.82 2.30
C PRO A 48 9.09 -9.26 1.06
N MET A 49 8.26 -8.20 1.19
CA MET A 49 7.41 -7.71 0.10
C MET A 49 8.20 -6.87 -0.91
N GLY A 50 8.92 -5.83 -0.45
CA GLY A 50 9.82 -5.03 -1.27
C GLY A 50 10.95 -4.47 -0.41
N PHE A 51 12.18 -4.75 -0.74
CA PHE A 51 13.32 -4.31 0.08
C PHE A 51 14.62 -4.33 -0.73
N THR A 52 15.65 -3.69 -0.17
CA THR A 52 17.01 -3.74 -0.70
C THR A 52 17.75 -4.93 -0.12
N ASP A 53 18.29 -5.81 -0.97
CA ASP A 53 19.09 -6.96 -0.55
C ASP A 53 20.55 -6.57 -0.21
N GLU A 54 21.37 -7.58 0.13
CA GLU A 54 22.78 -7.37 0.50
C GLU A 54 23.66 -6.90 -0.68
N ASN A 55 23.20 -7.06 -1.93
CA ASN A 55 23.88 -6.60 -3.14
C ASN A 55 23.48 -5.17 -3.52
N GLY A 56 22.46 -4.60 -2.87
CA GLY A 56 21.88 -3.32 -3.21
C GLY A 56 20.75 -3.40 -4.24
N ASP A 57 20.29 -4.60 -4.58
CA ASP A 57 19.21 -4.82 -5.54
C ASP A 57 17.84 -4.75 -4.85
N TYR A 58 16.84 -4.24 -5.57
CA TYR A 58 15.45 -4.26 -5.11
C TYR A 58 14.81 -5.60 -5.42
N VAL A 59 14.40 -6.27 -4.34
CA VAL A 59 13.85 -7.63 -4.37
C VAL A 59 12.62 -7.76 -3.49
N GLY A 60 11.90 -8.87 -3.62
CA GLY A 60 10.78 -9.22 -2.75
C GLY A 60 9.57 -9.72 -3.53
N PHE A 61 8.61 -10.27 -2.78
CA PHE A 61 7.42 -10.88 -3.37
C PHE A 61 6.64 -9.90 -4.26
N ASP A 62 6.37 -8.70 -3.77
CA ASP A 62 5.63 -7.69 -4.54
C ASP A 62 6.40 -7.21 -5.76
N ILE A 63 7.73 -7.09 -5.64
CA ILE A 63 8.61 -6.74 -6.76
C ILE A 63 8.54 -7.81 -7.86
N ASP A 64 8.55 -9.10 -7.49
CA ASP A 64 8.50 -10.18 -8.46
C ASP A 64 7.11 -10.32 -9.12
N VAL A 65 6.03 -10.14 -8.34
CA VAL A 65 4.65 -10.07 -8.88
C VAL A 65 4.51 -8.88 -9.84
N ALA A 66 5.03 -7.71 -9.47
CA ALA A 66 4.99 -6.52 -10.33
C ALA A 66 5.80 -6.67 -11.62
N LYS A 67 6.98 -7.33 -11.58
CA LYS A 67 7.76 -7.66 -12.78
C LYS A 67 6.96 -8.52 -13.76
N GLU A 68 6.27 -9.54 -13.26
CA GLU A 68 5.43 -10.40 -14.10
C GLU A 68 4.24 -9.62 -14.67
N VAL A 69 3.59 -8.77 -13.87
CA VAL A 69 2.49 -7.90 -14.36
C VAL A 69 2.98 -6.95 -15.45
N ALA A 70 4.09 -6.24 -15.23
CA ALA A 70 4.66 -5.33 -16.23
C ALA A 70 5.03 -6.07 -17.54
N SER A 71 5.62 -7.27 -17.42
CA SER A 71 5.93 -8.13 -18.57
C SER A 71 4.69 -8.49 -19.38
N ARG A 72 3.58 -8.86 -18.72
CA ARG A 72 2.31 -9.19 -19.39
C ARG A 72 1.63 -7.98 -20.02
N LEU A 73 1.81 -6.79 -19.43
CA LEU A 73 1.34 -5.54 -20.00
C LEU A 73 2.24 -5.04 -21.15
N GLY A 74 3.42 -5.63 -21.35
CA GLY A 74 4.38 -5.24 -22.38
C GLY A 74 5.10 -3.92 -22.09
N VAL A 75 5.32 -3.62 -20.80
CA VAL A 75 5.99 -2.41 -20.33
C VAL A 75 7.18 -2.75 -19.42
N GLU A 76 8.10 -1.82 -19.26
CA GLU A 76 9.20 -1.89 -18.28
C GLU A 76 8.67 -1.57 -16.88
N LEU A 77 9.10 -2.32 -15.86
CA LEU A 77 8.87 -1.97 -14.47
C LEU A 77 9.98 -1.03 -14.00
N VAL A 78 9.60 0.15 -13.52
CA VAL A 78 10.50 1.11 -12.88
C VAL A 78 10.22 1.10 -11.38
N LEU A 79 11.23 0.76 -10.58
CA LEU A 79 11.12 0.70 -9.12
C LEU A 79 11.55 2.03 -8.53
N GLN A 80 10.64 2.71 -7.84
CA GLN A 80 10.85 4.02 -7.22
C GLN A 80 10.74 3.90 -5.71
N PRO A 81 11.87 3.87 -4.97
CA PRO A 81 11.82 3.94 -3.51
C PRO A 81 11.20 5.26 -3.06
N ILE A 82 10.29 5.19 -2.10
CA ILE A 82 9.61 6.35 -1.53
C ILE A 82 9.62 6.28 0.00
N ASP A 83 9.47 7.43 0.66
CA ASP A 83 9.05 7.49 2.05
C ASP A 83 7.59 7.05 2.12
N TRP A 84 7.30 6.04 2.96
CA TRP A 84 5.94 5.50 3.07
C TRP A 84 4.90 6.54 3.50
N ASN A 85 5.29 7.48 4.34
CA ASN A 85 4.42 8.57 4.75
C ASN A 85 4.08 9.55 3.62
N ALA A 86 4.93 9.61 2.57
CA ALA A 86 4.72 10.46 1.39
C ALA A 86 3.99 9.74 0.24
N LYS A 87 3.60 8.46 0.37
CA LYS A 87 3.05 7.63 -0.70
C LYS A 87 1.89 8.26 -1.46
N ASP A 88 0.97 8.91 -0.73
CA ASP A 88 -0.21 9.55 -1.34
C ASP A 88 0.19 10.77 -2.18
N LEU A 89 1.17 11.55 -1.70
CA LEU A 89 1.70 12.68 -2.43
C LEU A 89 2.42 12.24 -3.71
N GLU A 90 3.27 11.20 -3.63
CA GLU A 90 4.00 10.64 -4.77
C GLU A 90 3.03 10.11 -5.84
N LEU A 91 1.97 9.40 -5.41
CA LEU A 91 0.94 8.88 -6.30
C LEU A 91 0.15 10.01 -6.97
N ASN A 92 -0.37 10.96 -6.18
CA ASN A 92 -1.25 12.02 -6.68
C ASN A 92 -0.51 13.07 -7.53
N SER A 93 0.79 13.31 -7.28
CA SER A 93 1.63 14.17 -8.12
C SER A 93 2.06 13.52 -9.43
N GLY A 94 1.83 12.20 -9.58
CA GLY A 94 2.20 11.46 -10.80
C GLY A 94 3.66 11.05 -10.88
N ASN A 95 4.39 11.11 -9.78
CA ASN A 95 5.77 10.61 -9.70
C ASN A 95 5.83 9.09 -9.81
N ILE A 96 4.79 8.40 -9.33
CA ILE A 96 4.56 6.96 -9.44
C ILE A 96 3.20 6.67 -10.06
N ASP A 97 3.04 5.49 -10.67
CA ASP A 97 1.77 5.04 -11.24
C ASP A 97 0.95 4.22 -10.26
N CYS A 98 1.62 3.49 -9.37
CA CYS A 98 0.98 2.69 -8.34
C CYS A 98 1.85 2.61 -7.09
N ILE A 99 1.20 2.27 -5.96
CA ILE A 99 1.83 1.89 -4.70
C ILE A 99 1.68 0.38 -4.56
N TRP A 100 2.82 -0.34 -4.48
CA TRP A 100 2.79 -1.80 -4.38
C TRP A 100 3.86 -2.29 -3.42
N ASN A 101 3.48 -2.46 -2.16
CA ASN A 101 4.41 -2.85 -1.09
C ASN A 101 3.67 -3.29 0.16
N GLY A 102 2.94 -4.42 0.08
CA GLY A 102 2.12 -4.87 1.20
C GLY A 102 1.09 -3.83 1.62
N MET A 103 0.49 -3.14 0.65
CA MET A 103 -0.44 -2.05 0.94
C MET A 103 -1.78 -2.59 1.40
N THR A 104 -2.12 -2.33 2.65
CA THR A 104 -3.35 -2.79 3.29
C THR A 104 -4.58 -2.11 2.69
N VAL A 105 -5.61 -2.90 2.49
CA VAL A 105 -6.96 -2.42 2.12
C VAL A 105 -7.63 -1.84 3.36
N THR A 106 -7.69 -0.50 3.49
CA THR A 106 -8.44 0.20 4.54
C THR A 106 -9.62 0.97 3.96
N ASP A 107 -10.58 1.38 4.80
CA ASP A 107 -11.73 2.14 4.33
C ASP A 107 -11.32 3.56 3.88
N GLU A 108 -10.29 4.14 4.49
CA GLU A 108 -9.71 5.41 4.08
C GLU A 108 -9.10 5.30 2.67
N ARG A 109 -8.29 4.24 2.42
CA ARG A 109 -7.67 4.00 1.12
C ARG A 109 -8.70 3.68 0.03
N LYS A 110 -9.76 2.90 0.35
CA LYS A 110 -10.90 2.71 -0.58
C LYS A 110 -11.59 4.02 -0.96
N ALA A 111 -11.67 4.96 -0.02
CA ALA A 111 -12.27 6.27 -0.29
C ALA A 111 -11.39 7.17 -1.17
N SER A 112 -10.06 7.13 -1.00
CA SER A 112 -9.08 8.03 -1.64
C SER A 112 -8.41 7.47 -2.88
N MET A 113 -8.41 6.13 -3.08
CA MET A 113 -7.69 5.43 -4.15
C MET A 113 -8.59 4.45 -4.90
N SER A 114 -8.14 4.04 -6.10
CA SER A 114 -8.57 2.81 -6.75
C SER A 114 -7.65 1.69 -6.29
N LEU A 115 -8.20 0.63 -5.71
CA LEU A 115 -7.45 -0.52 -5.21
C LEU A 115 -7.65 -1.73 -6.11
N SER A 116 -6.60 -2.50 -6.32
CA SER A 116 -6.73 -3.80 -6.98
C SER A 116 -7.59 -4.77 -6.14
N ILE A 117 -7.90 -5.92 -6.73
CA ILE A 117 -8.35 -7.07 -5.95
C ILE A 117 -7.27 -7.42 -4.92
N PRO A 118 -7.65 -7.88 -3.72
CA PRO A 118 -6.67 -8.37 -2.75
C PRO A 118 -5.93 -9.59 -3.28
N TYR A 119 -4.59 -9.63 -3.07
CA TYR A 119 -3.76 -10.73 -3.53
C TYR A 119 -3.11 -11.54 -2.39
N LEU A 120 -3.11 -11.02 -1.16
CA LEU A 120 -2.54 -11.68 0.01
C LEU A 120 -3.29 -11.31 1.29
N ASN A 121 -3.44 -12.27 2.23
CA ASN A 121 -3.96 -12.01 3.58
C ASN A 121 -2.81 -11.76 4.54
N ASN A 122 -3.00 -10.84 5.47
CA ASN A 122 -2.04 -10.46 6.51
C ASN A 122 -2.79 -10.10 7.81
N ALA A 123 -2.05 -9.68 8.82
CA ALA A 123 -2.59 -9.09 10.04
C ALA A 123 -1.60 -8.09 10.63
N GLN A 124 -2.10 -7.05 11.27
CA GLN A 124 -1.32 -6.20 12.15
C GLN A 124 -1.20 -6.85 13.52
N VAL A 125 0.01 -6.90 14.05
CA VAL A 125 0.35 -7.58 15.29
C VAL A 125 1.28 -6.73 16.16
N LEU A 126 1.49 -7.16 17.41
CA LEU A 126 2.56 -6.64 18.26
C LEU A 126 3.73 -7.62 18.27
N SER A 127 4.92 -7.12 17.98
CA SER A 127 6.19 -7.83 18.16
C SER A 127 6.90 -7.30 19.40
N VAL A 128 7.42 -8.22 20.22
CA VAL A 128 8.14 -7.93 21.46
C VAL A 128 9.41 -8.76 21.51
N LEU A 129 10.37 -8.44 22.40
CA LEU A 129 11.53 -9.31 22.65
C LEU A 129 11.08 -10.69 23.15
N LYS A 130 11.83 -11.75 22.84
CA LYS A 130 11.47 -13.15 23.20
C LYS A 130 11.26 -13.34 24.70
N ASP A 131 12.05 -12.68 25.51
CA ASP A 131 12.04 -12.74 26.98
C ASP A 131 11.14 -11.67 27.64
N SER A 132 10.46 -10.84 26.85
CA SER A 132 9.52 -9.83 27.33
C SER A 132 8.37 -10.50 28.15
N PRO A 133 7.97 -9.91 29.28
CA PRO A 133 6.83 -10.38 30.05
C PRO A 133 5.46 -10.12 29.38
N ILE A 134 5.42 -9.25 28.35
CA ILE A 134 4.21 -8.89 27.61
C ILE A 134 3.72 -10.09 26.81
N LYS A 135 2.53 -10.61 27.09
CA LYS A 135 1.94 -11.78 26.42
C LYS A 135 0.64 -11.47 25.68
N THR A 136 -0.04 -10.40 26.08
CA THR A 136 -1.32 -9.95 25.54
C THR A 136 -1.26 -8.45 25.20
N ILE A 137 -2.22 -7.98 24.42
CA ILE A 137 -2.37 -6.53 24.14
C ILE A 137 -2.61 -5.75 25.45
N ALA A 138 -3.34 -6.35 26.41
CA ALA A 138 -3.61 -5.72 27.69
C ALA A 138 -2.34 -5.49 28.55
N ASP A 139 -1.29 -6.30 28.39
CA ASP A 139 -0.02 -6.14 29.07
C ASP A 139 0.77 -4.90 28.61
N MET A 140 0.30 -4.22 27.57
CA MET A 140 0.85 -2.96 27.09
C MET A 140 0.54 -1.76 28.00
N ALA A 141 -0.27 -1.94 29.05
CA ALA A 141 -0.57 -0.88 30.01
C ALA A 141 0.71 -0.31 30.64
N GLY A 142 0.93 1.00 30.47
CA GLY A 142 2.12 1.71 30.95
C GLY A 142 3.41 1.42 30.15
N LYS A 143 3.30 0.78 28.98
CA LYS A 143 4.40 0.43 28.09
C LYS A 143 4.54 1.42 26.93
N THR A 144 5.68 1.35 26.25
CA THR A 144 6.00 2.14 25.06
C THR A 144 5.81 1.30 23.81
N LEU A 145 5.21 1.89 22.78
CA LEU A 145 4.90 1.25 21.50
C LEU A 145 5.54 2.05 20.35
N ALA A 146 6.20 1.37 19.43
CA ALA A 146 6.66 1.95 18.17
C ALA A 146 5.86 1.41 16.98
N LEU A 147 5.86 2.17 15.89
CA LEU A 147 5.25 1.80 14.60
C LEU A 147 5.82 2.65 13.46
N GLN A 148 5.55 2.25 12.23
CA GLN A 148 5.89 3.06 11.06
C GLN A 148 4.83 4.16 10.85
N SER A 149 5.28 5.38 10.60
CA SER A 149 4.40 6.52 10.30
C SER A 149 3.59 6.28 9.02
N GLY A 150 2.30 6.65 9.04
CA GLY A 150 1.39 6.50 7.90
C GLY A 150 1.09 5.05 7.50
N SER A 151 1.38 4.06 8.38
CA SER A 151 1.10 2.64 8.16
C SER A 151 -0.30 2.24 8.62
N SER A 152 -0.76 1.06 8.17
CA SER A 152 -1.99 0.43 8.69
C SER A 152 -1.83 -0.02 10.15
N ALA A 153 -0.61 -0.25 10.63
CA ALA A 153 -0.36 -0.46 12.05
C ALA A 153 -0.73 0.78 12.88
N ALA A 154 -0.40 1.98 12.39
CA ALA A 154 -0.79 3.22 13.05
C ALA A 154 -2.33 3.37 13.08
N GLU A 155 -3.02 3.05 11.98
CA GLU A 155 -4.49 3.05 11.91
C GLU A 155 -5.09 2.03 12.89
N ALA A 156 -4.56 0.79 12.94
CA ALA A 156 -5.03 -0.26 13.82
C ALA A 156 -4.85 0.08 15.31
N VAL A 157 -3.71 0.68 15.67
CA VAL A 157 -3.45 1.17 17.04
C VAL A 157 -4.39 2.31 17.38
N ALA A 158 -4.58 3.29 16.49
CA ALA A 158 -5.49 4.41 16.70
C ALA A 158 -6.95 3.96 16.85
N ALA A 159 -7.37 2.91 16.13
CA ALA A 159 -8.70 2.34 16.24
C ALA A 159 -8.92 1.55 17.55
N ASN A 160 -7.85 1.12 18.23
CA ASN A 160 -7.91 0.43 19.52
C ASN A 160 -7.77 1.45 20.68
N ALA A 161 -8.88 2.09 21.02
CA ALA A 161 -8.91 3.17 22.01
C ALA A 161 -8.40 2.72 23.40
N ASP A 162 -8.69 1.48 23.81
CA ASP A 162 -8.24 0.94 25.10
C ASP A 162 -6.73 0.74 25.12
N LEU A 163 -6.15 0.18 24.06
CA LEU A 163 -4.70 0.06 23.92
C LEU A 163 -4.05 1.46 23.95
N LEU A 164 -4.51 2.37 23.08
CA LEU A 164 -3.92 3.70 22.95
C LEU A 164 -3.95 4.47 24.27
N ALA A 165 -5.07 4.42 25.01
CA ALA A 165 -5.20 5.09 26.31
C ALA A 165 -4.37 4.44 27.43
N SER A 166 -4.02 3.16 27.29
CA SER A 166 -3.23 2.42 28.28
C SER A 166 -1.73 2.63 28.16
N LEU A 167 -1.24 3.09 27.01
CA LEU A 167 0.19 3.28 26.75
C LEU A 167 0.79 4.36 27.66
N LYS A 168 2.09 4.23 27.95
CA LYS A 168 2.84 5.21 28.74
C LYS A 168 2.92 6.58 28.06
N THR A 169 3.04 6.60 26.74
CA THR A 169 3.10 7.78 25.88
C THR A 169 2.35 7.48 24.58
N ALA A 170 2.12 8.51 23.75
CA ALA A 170 1.74 8.27 22.37
C ALA A 170 2.76 7.33 21.69
N PRO A 171 2.35 6.51 20.72
CA PRO A 171 3.26 5.66 19.96
C PRO A 171 4.43 6.47 19.37
N VAL A 172 5.62 5.87 19.36
CA VAL A 172 6.80 6.44 18.70
C VAL A 172 6.76 6.08 17.22
N GLU A 173 6.77 7.09 16.36
CA GLU A 173 6.70 6.90 14.91
C GLU A 173 8.09 6.90 14.28
N TYR A 174 8.33 5.92 13.41
CA TYR A 174 9.55 5.77 12.62
C TYR A 174 9.24 5.87 11.13
N SER A 175 10.24 6.20 10.31
CA SER A 175 10.11 6.22 8.85
C SER A 175 9.86 4.82 8.27
N ASP A 176 10.40 3.79 8.92
CA ASP A 176 10.29 2.39 8.50
C ASP A 176 10.29 1.42 9.68
N ASN A 177 9.85 0.18 9.41
CA ASN A 177 9.76 -0.87 10.42
C ASN A 177 11.13 -1.36 10.92
N ALA A 178 12.19 -1.26 10.11
CA ALA A 178 13.52 -1.70 10.50
C ALA A 178 14.07 -0.83 11.63
N LEU A 179 13.85 0.49 11.58
CA LEU A 179 14.22 1.42 12.64
C LEU A 179 13.40 1.20 13.92
N ALA A 180 12.09 0.95 13.79
CA ALA A 180 11.25 0.63 14.95
C ALA A 180 11.69 -0.68 15.64
N LEU A 181 12.03 -1.72 14.87
CA LEU A 181 12.54 -3.00 15.37
C LEU A 181 13.93 -2.84 15.99
N LEU A 182 14.80 -1.99 15.44
CA LEU A 182 16.11 -1.69 16.01
C LEU A 182 15.97 -1.02 17.38
N ASP A 183 15.00 -0.12 17.54
CA ASP A 183 14.74 0.52 18.83
C ASP A 183 14.18 -0.47 19.86
N LEU A 184 13.35 -1.44 19.43
CA LEU A 184 12.93 -2.56 20.27
C LEU A 184 14.12 -3.41 20.74
N GLU A 185 15.07 -3.74 19.86
CA GLU A 185 16.28 -4.50 20.20
C GLU A 185 17.15 -3.78 21.23
N ASN A 186 17.23 -2.46 21.12
CA ASN A 186 18.00 -1.61 22.03
C ASN A 186 17.25 -1.28 23.35
N GLY A 187 16.00 -1.72 23.50
CA GLY A 187 15.18 -1.49 24.69
C GLY A 187 14.63 -0.07 24.81
N GLY A 188 14.60 0.70 23.74
CA GLY A 188 14.00 2.04 23.71
C GLY A 188 12.48 2.00 23.71
N VAL A 189 11.89 0.96 23.14
CA VAL A 189 10.46 0.67 23.22
C VAL A 189 10.20 -0.76 23.72
N ASP A 190 8.99 -1.03 24.23
CA ASP A 190 8.60 -2.35 24.76
C ASP A 190 7.99 -3.27 23.67
N ALA A 191 7.42 -2.69 22.62
CA ALA A 191 6.80 -3.40 21.50
C ALA A 191 6.82 -2.58 20.21
N VAL A 192 6.67 -3.28 19.07
CA VAL A 192 6.46 -2.68 17.74
C VAL A 192 5.15 -3.21 17.17
N ALA A 193 4.28 -2.33 16.69
CA ALA A 193 3.11 -2.68 15.90
C ALA A 193 3.50 -2.70 14.41
N LEU A 194 3.32 -3.85 13.76
CA LEU A 194 3.70 -4.05 12.36
C LEU A 194 2.98 -5.27 11.76
N ASP A 195 3.22 -5.48 10.49
CA ASP A 195 2.71 -6.61 9.71
C ASP A 195 3.31 -7.94 10.20
N VAL A 196 2.46 -8.95 10.39
CA VAL A 196 2.90 -10.28 10.85
C VAL A 196 3.90 -10.90 9.87
N ILE A 197 3.73 -10.66 8.57
CA ILE A 197 4.64 -11.19 7.54
C ILE A 197 6.06 -10.59 7.66
N VAL A 198 6.15 -9.29 7.97
CA VAL A 198 7.41 -8.58 8.22
C VAL A 198 8.04 -9.07 9.52
N ALA A 199 7.29 -9.14 10.62
CA ALA A 199 7.79 -9.67 11.89
C ALA A 199 8.37 -11.08 11.72
N ASN A 200 7.65 -11.98 11.04
CA ASN A 200 8.09 -13.36 10.81
C ASN A 200 9.33 -13.43 9.91
N TYR A 201 9.48 -12.53 8.94
CA TYR A 201 10.70 -12.47 8.14
C TYR A 201 11.93 -12.17 9.01
N TYR A 202 11.88 -11.17 9.88
CA TYR A 202 13.00 -10.84 10.78
C TYR A 202 13.30 -11.99 11.74
N ILE A 203 12.28 -12.64 12.29
CA ILE A 203 12.44 -13.79 13.18
C ILE A 203 13.11 -14.96 12.46
N ALA A 204 12.64 -15.32 11.25
CA ALA A 204 13.08 -16.52 10.54
C ALA A 204 14.39 -16.33 9.77
N LYS A 205 14.59 -15.18 9.11
CA LYS A 205 15.72 -14.94 8.20
C LYS A 205 16.87 -14.18 8.85
N LYS A 206 16.57 -13.26 9.77
CA LYS A 206 17.59 -12.49 10.48
C LYS A 206 17.90 -13.06 11.86
N ASN A 207 17.22 -14.15 12.27
CA ASN A 207 17.35 -14.78 13.59
C ASN A 207 17.17 -13.76 14.72
N ALA A 208 16.29 -12.80 14.51
CA ALA A 208 16.05 -11.72 15.46
C ALA A 208 15.46 -12.23 16.78
N ASN A 209 15.77 -11.56 17.87
CA ASN A 209 15.33 -11.93 19.21
C ASN A 209 13.92 -11.43 19.51
N TYR A 210 12.98 -11.61 18.55
CA TYR A 210 11.59 -11.21 18.67
C TYR A 210 10.65 -12.40 18.79
N ARG A 211 9.45 -12.14 19.25
CA ARG A 211 8.26 -12.97 19.06
C ARG A 211 7.05 -12.09 18.78
N VAL A 212 6.11 -12.62 18.06
CA VAL A 212 4.80 -12.02 17.82
C VAL A 212 3.86 -12.45 18.95
N LEU A 213 2.96 -11.55 19.38
CA LEU A 213 1.86 -11.91 20.26
C LEU A 213 0.82 -12.73 19.48
N ASP A 214 0.13 -13.65 20.17
CA ASP A 214 -0.93 -14.46 19.57
C ASP A 214 -2.17 -13.62 19.18
N GLU A 215 -2.39 -12.51 19.89
CA GLU A 215 -3.47 -11.56 19.61
C GLU A 215 -3.10 -10.66 18.43
N GLN A 216 -4.04 -10.51 17.49
CA GLN A 216 -3.92 -9.60 16.36
C GLN A 216 -4.56 -8.25 16.70
N LEU A 217 -3.93 -7.15 16.26
CA LEU A 217 -4.53 -5.81 16.29
C LEU A 217 -5.67 -5.70 15.28
N ALA A 218 -5.42 -6.15 14.05
CA ALA A 218 -6.41 -6.17 12.97
C ALA A 218 -6.04 -7.21 11.91
N PRO A 219 -7.01 -8.02 11.42
CA PRO A 219 -6.83 -8.77 10.17
C PRO A 219 -6.86 -7.81 9.00
N GLU A 220 -6.10 -8.10 7.95
CA GLU A 220 -6.01 -7.26 6.77
C GLU A 220 -5.75 -8.03 5.49
N GLN A 221 -5.84 -7.33 4.36
CA GLN A 221 -5.52 -7.85 3.03
C GLN A 221 -4.65 -6.84 2.30
N TYR A 222 -3.72 -7.32 1.48
CA TYR A 222 -2.90 -6.48 0.62
C TYR A 222 -3.50 -6.33 -0.77
N ALA A 223 -3.42 -5.11 -1.30
CA ALA A 223 -3.79 -4.74 -2.65
C ALA A 223 -2.78 -3.75 -3.23
N VAL A 224 -2.87 -3.50 -4.53
CA VAL A 224 -2.13 -2.43 -5.21
C VAL A 224 -2.97 -1.16 -5.20
N GLY A 225 -2.37 -0.02 -4.87
CA GLY A 225 -3.03 1.28 -4.85
C GLY A 225 -2.72 2.10 -6.11
N PHE A 226 -3.76 2.69 -6.69
CA PHE A 226 -3.70 3.58 -7.84
C PHE A 226 -4.41 4.89 -7.52
N ARG A 227 -4.17 5.96 -8.32
CA ARG A 227 -4.99 7.18 -8.20
C ARG A 227 -6.47 6.82 -8.32
N LYS A 228 -7.32 7.58 -7.66
CA LYS A 228 -8.76 7.28 -7.56
C LYS A 228 -9.44 7.04 -8.91
N ASP A 229 -9.03 7.79 -9.92
CA ASP A 229 -9.64 7.77 -11.25
C ASP A 229 -8.88 6.88 -12.26
N ASP A 230 -7.80 6.20 -11.85
CA ASP A 230 -7.00 5.30 -12.71
C ASP A 230 -7.64 3.90 -12.81
N ILE A 231 -8.92 3.83 -13.18
CA ILE A 231 -9.70 2.59 -13.21
C ILE A 231 -9.22 1.64 -14.31
N ALA A 232 -8.92 2.16 -15.51
CA ALA A 232 -8.46 1.31 -16.60
C ALA A 232 -7.11 0.62 -16.30
N LEU A 233 -6.20 1.31 -15.60
CA LEU A 233 -4.95 0.72 -15.14
C LEU A 233 -5.19 -0.31 -14.04
N THR A 234 -6.05 0.00 -13.06
CA THR A 234 -6.46 -0.92 -11.98
C THR A 234 -7.05 -2.20 -12.56
N ASP A 235 -7.96 -2.09 -13.53
CA ASP A 235 -8.62 -3.24 -14.17
C ASP A 235 -7.63 -4.10 -14.97
N ALA A 236 -6.66 -3.49 -15.65
CA ALA A 236 -5.62 -4.21 -16.37
C ALA A 236 -4.72 -5.02 -15.41
N VAL A 237 -4.34 -4.42 -14.28
CA VAL A 237 -3.57 -5.11 -13.22
C VAL A 237 -4.41 -6.23 -12.59
N ASN A 238 -5.69 -5.98 -12.25
CA ASN A 238 -6.60 -7.00 -11.74
C ASN A 238 -6.73 -8.21 -12.66
N LYS A 239 -6.93 -7.96 -13.97
CA LYS A 239 -6.98 -9.02 -14.97
C LYS A 239 -5.71 -9.87 -14.96
N THR A 240 -4.55 -9.21 -14.91
CA THR A 240 -3.25 -9.89 -14.90
C THR A 240 -3.05 -10.71 -13.62
N LEU A 241 -3.39 -10.17 -12.44
CA LEU A 241 -3.34 -10.90 -11.16
C LEU A 241 -4.24 -12.15 -11.18
N ILE A 242 -5.44 -12.06 -11.77
CA ILE A 242 -6.36 -13.20 -11.94
C ILE A 242 -5.74 -14.26 -12.86
N GLU A 243 -5.09 -13.86 -13.95
CA GLU A 243 -4.39 -14.77 -14.86
C GLU A 243 -3.22 -15.47 -14.15
N MET A 244 -2.41 -14.72 -13.38
CA MET A 244 -1.29 -15.26 -12.59
C MET A 244 -1.76 -16.23 -11.50
N SER A 245 -2.93 -15.98 -10.91
CA SER A 245 -3.54 -16.94 -9.96
C SER A 245 -3.95 -18.24 -10.63
N LYS A 246 -4.45 -18.19 -11.87
CA LYS A 246 -4.90 -19.37 -12.62
C LYS A 246 -3.75 -20.22 -13.17
N ASP A 247 -2.66 -19.59 -13.58
CA ASP A 247 -1.48 -20.28 -14.11
C ASP A 247 -0.42 -20.62 -13.06
N GLY A 248 -0.68 -20.31 -11.78
CA GLY A 248 0.17 -20.63 -10.64
C GLY A 248 1.33 -19.66 -10.40
N LYS A 249 1.49 -18.62 -11.21
CA LYS A 249 2.57 -17.64 -11.08
C LYS A 249 2.46 -16.75 -9.84
N LEU A 250 1.25 -16.57 -9.32
CA LEU A 250 1.06 -15.77 -8.08
C LEU A 250 1.47 -16.56 -6.83
N ALA A 251 1.52 -17.89 -6.89
CA ALA A 251 1.85 -18.77 -5.78
C ALA A 251 3.26 -19.37 -5.88
N ALA A 252 3.98 -19.07 -6.95
CA ALA A 252 5.34 -19.57 -7.20
C ALA A 252 6.38 -18.69 -6.56
#